data_b96e6908a924328ee41cd2d63cfd3e11
#
_entry.id   b96e6908a924328ee41cd2d63cfd3e11
#
_cell.length_a   1.000
_cell.length_b   1.000
_cell.length_c   1.000
_cell.angle_alpha   90.00
_cell.angle_beta   90.00
_cell.angle_gamma   90.00
#
_symmetry.space_group_name_H-M   'P 1'
#
loop_
_entity.id
_entity.type
_entity.pdbx_description
1 polymer ?
#
loop_
_entity_poly.entity_id
_entity_poly.type
_entity_poly.pdbx_seq_one_letter_code
_entity_poly.pdbx_strand_id
1 'polypeptide(L)'
;MVTHSTDSLVNDYRQIIRIYWDDRKKVQAACGASFHFDREIEKHLIMHFPEVKEALYSKCTILVEGETEYGSFGYFAKTLGVNFDYHGICLINARGESSISKIAQLVRRFHIPAVCLYDRDVMGTARQSPYVFFTDFICYEMDVVKSCLAHRGRKALDQVIGDMEDAGDAVNTSLIKKAGAKLGLPKGYYPPVKLKNINPRNREALEFYYFAWLYGNKGVIIGRTLGKSLGKELIPPAFARVIQAAVRLSCGSSEK
;
A
#
# COMPACT_ATOMS: atom_id res chain seq x y z
N MET A 1 -15.48 -7.53 28.69
CA MET A 1 -15.58 -8.62 27.69
C MET A 1 -14.17 -8.89 27.17
N VAL A 2 -13.77 -10.14 27.07
CA VAL A 2 -12.54 -10.58 26.38
C VAL A 2 -12.95 -11.22 25.06
N THR A 3 -12.33 -10.83 23.97
CA THR A 3 -12.70 -11.33 22.63
C THR A 3 -11.48 -11.41 21.71
N HIS A 4 -11.55 -12.32 20.75
CA HIS A 4 -10.65 -12.44 19.59
C HIS A 4 -11.39 -12.16 18.27
N SER A 5 -12.62 -11.64 18.34
CA SER A 5 -13.43 -11.30 17.15
C SER A 5 -13.48 -9.79 16.97
N THR A 6 -13.20 -9.33 15.75
CA THR A 6 -13.30 -7.93 15.33
C THR A 6 -14.73 -7.41 15.41
N ASP A 7 -15.72 -8.27 15.14
CA ASP A 7 -17.14 -7.91 15.18
C ASP A 7 -17.62 -7.59 16.59
N SER A 8 -16.97 -8.19 17.61
CA SER A 8 -17.28 -7.94 19.01
C SER A 8 -16.57 -6.72 19.59
N LEU A 9 -15.62 -6.12 18.85
CA LEU A 9 -14.95 -4.90 19.31
C LEU A 9 -15.85 -3.68 19.12
N VAL A 10 -15.87 -2.83 20.16
CA VAL A 10 -16.51 -1.51 20.11
C VAL A 10 -15.82 -0.60 19.07
N ASN A 11 -16.57 0.39 18.54
CA ASN A 11 -16.04 1.35 17.55
C ASN A 11 -15.32 2.55 18.18
N ASP A 12 -14.74 2.37 19.36
CA ASP A 12 -13.99 3.41 20.06
C ASP A 12 -12.73 2.78 20.68
N TYR A 13 -11.57 3.14 20.13
CA TYR A 13 -10.29 2.61 20.60
C TYR A 13 -10.02 2.89 22.09
N ARG A 14 -10.61 3.96 22.66
CA ARG A 14 -10.45 4.33 24.06
C ARG A 14 -11.06 3.32 25.03
N GLN A 15 -12.02 2.51 24.56
CA GLN A 15 -12.66 1.46 25.34
C GLN A 15 -11.96 0.11 25.19
N ILE A 16 -10.81 0.05 24.52
CA ILE A 16 -10.09 -1.19 24.25
C ILE A 16 -8.85 -1.28 25.13
N ILE A 17 -8.65 -2.46 25.70
CA ILE A 17 -7.42 -2.86 26.36
C ILE A 17 -6.85 -4.04 25.57
N ARG A 18 -5.68 -3.85 24.97
CA ARG A 18 -4.95 -4.93 24.30
C ARG A 18 -3.98 -5.57 25.27
N ILE A 19 -4.10 -6.88 25.46
CA ILE A 19 -3.15 -7.69 26.24
C ILE A 19 -2.17 -8.35 25.25
N TYR A 20 -0.87 -8.27 25.53
CA TYR A 20 0.17 -8.80 24.66
C TYR A 20 1.38 -9.28 25.46
N TRP A 21 2.23 -10.07 24.82
CA TRP A 21 3.52 -10.48 25.38
C TRP A 21 4.61 -9.52 24.91
N ASP A 22 5.42 -9.02 25.83
CA ASP A 22 6.61 -8.23 25.48
C ASP A 22 7.79 -9.15 25.07
N ASP A 23 8.89 -8.54 24.62
CA ASP A 23 10.10 -9.27 24.20
C ASP A 23 10.72 -10.12 25.33
N ARG A 24 10.40 -9.81 26.59
CA ARG A 24 10.82 -10.57 27.78
C ARG A 24 9.82 -11.65 28.17
N LYS A 25 8.85 -11.95 27.31
CA LYS A 25 7.76 -12.91 27.56
C LYS A 25 6.94 -12.59 28.83
N LYS A 26 6.79 -11.31 29.15
CA LYS A 26 5.89 -10.83 30.21
C LYS A 26 4.59 -10.34 29.60
N VAL A 27 3.49 -10.64 30.29
CA VAL A 27 2.17 -10.12 29.92
C VAL A 27 2.12 -8.62 30.19
N GLN A 28 1.74 -7.86 29.20
CA GLN A 28 1.57 -6.41 29.25
C GLN A 28 0.17 -6.03 28.78
N ALA A 29 -0.26 -4.82 29.11
CA ALA A 29 -1.53 -4.27 28.66
C ALA A 29 -1.34 -2.87 28.12
N ALA A 30 -1.96 -2.59 26.97
CA ALA A 30 -2.07 -1.25 26.40
C ALA A 30 -3.53 -0.81 26.45
N CYS A 31 -3.80 0.26 27.20
CA CYS A 31 -5.15 0.77 27.44
C CYS A 31 -5.40 1.99 26.54
N GLY A 32 -6.36 1.88 25.62
CA GLY A 32 -6.71 2.97 24.72
C GLY A 32 -7.18 4.25 25.43
N ALA A 33 -7.79 4.14 26.62
CA ALA A 33 -8.20 5.29 27.42
C ALA A 33 -7.03 6.16 27.90
N SER A 34 -5.81 5.60 27.98
CA SER A 34 -4.61 6.34 28.35
C SER A 34 -3.91 7.05 27.18
N PHE A 35 -4.40 6.87 25.95
CA PHE A 35 -3.77 7.47 24.78
C PHE A 35 -4.25 8.91 24.62
N HIS A 36 -3.29 9.81 24.43
CA HIS A 36 -3.54 11.21 24.17
C HIS A 36 -3.08 11.54 22.77
N PHE A 37 -4.00 11.97 21.94
CA PHE A 37 -3.78 12.47 20.58
C PHE A 37 -4.26 13.91 20.50
N ASP A 38 -3.74 14.68 19.56
CA ASP A 38 -4.32 15.97 19.22
C ASP A 38 -5.71 15.78 18.59
N ARG A 39 -6.51 16.87 18.62
CA ARG A 39 -7.91 16.83 18.20
C ARG A 39 -8.11 16.34 16.77
N GLU A 40 -7.20 16.70 15.86
CA GLU A 40 -7.31 16.30 14.44
C GLU A 40 -7.00 14.81 14.25
N ILE A 41 -5.99 14.31 14.94
CA ILE A 41 -5.69 12.86 14.95
C ILE A 41 -6.85 12.10 15.58
N GLU A 42 -7.33 12.54 16.72
CA GLU A 42 -8.42 11.85 17.45
C GLU A 42 -9.70 11.76 16.61
N LYS A 43 -10.12 12.89 15.99
CA LYS A 43 -11.26 12.90 15.06
C LYS A 43 -11.11 11.90 13.93
N HIS A 44 -9.93 11.87 13.32
CA HIS A 44 -9.63 10.94 12.22
C HIS A 44 -9.71 9.47 12.69
N LEU A 45 -9.11 9.16 13.84
CA LEU A 45 -9.09 7.81 14.38
C LEU A 45 -10.50 7.31 14.74
N ILE A 46 -11.35 8.16 15.32
CA ILE A 46 -12.75 7.81 15.63
C ILE A 46 -13.51 7.45 14.33
N MET A 47 -13.31 8.24 13.27
CA MET A 47 -14.00 8.01 11.99
C MET A 47 -13.57 6.74 11.27
N HIS A 48 -12.28 6.38 11.35
CA HIS A 48 -11.68 5.28 10.60
C HIS A 48 -11.33 4.05 11.45
N PHE A 49 -11.70 4.05 12.73
CA PHE A 49 -11.37 2.95 13.62
C PHE A 49 -11.96 1.59 13.18
N PRO A 50 -13.17 1.52 12.60
CA PRO A 50 -13.71 0.25 12.11
C PRO A 50 -12.78 -0.49 11.15
N GLU A 51 -12.05 0.22 10.28
CA GLU A 51 -11.13 -0.36 9.31
C GLU A 51 -9.79 -0.80 9.93
N VAL A 52 -9.51 -0.30 11.15
CA VAL A 52 -8.24 -0.57 11.85
C VAL A 52 -8.37 -1.69 12.89
N LYS A 53 -9.59 -2.13 13.21
CA LYS A 53 -9.86 -3.14 14.25
C LYS A 53 -9.07 -4.44 14.07
N GLU A 54 -8.95 -4.93 12.85
CA GLU A 54 -8.19 -6.15 12.55
C GLU A 54 -6.72 -6.03 12.99
N ALA A 55 -6.15 -4.83 12.87
CA ALA A 55 -4.78 -4.60 13.29
C ALA A 55 -4.53 -4.94 14.77
N LEU A 56 -5.54 -4.81 15.63
CA LEU A 56 -5.40 -5.08 17.08
C LEU A 56 -5.06 -6.54 17.38
N TYR A 57 -5.36 -7.44 16.47
CA TYR A 57 -5.03 -8.88 16.58
C TYR A 57 -3.76 -9.26 15.84
N SER A 58 -3.16 -8.32 15.11
CA SER A 58 -1.95 -8.59 14.33
C SER A 58 -0.67 -8.51 15.16
N LYS A 59 0.39 -9.13 14.62
CA LYS A 59 1.77 -9.01 15.12
C LYS A 59 2.50 -7.84 14.47
N CYS A 60 2.11 -7.45 13.26
CA CYS A 60 2.64 -6.32 12.52
C CYS A 60 1.57 -5.81 11.54
N THR A 61 1.61 -4.52 11.25
CA THR A 61 0.70 -3.89 10.29
C THR A 61 1.47 -3.28 9.14
N ILE A 62 1.00 -3.51 7.92
CA ILE A 62 1.44 -2.76 6.73
C ILE A 62 0.37 -1.72 6.43
N LEU A 63 0.77 -0.45 6.33
CA LEU A 63 -0.08 0.67 5.96
C LEU A 63 0.27 1.14 4.57
N VAL A 64 -0.70 1.13 3.67
CA VAL A 64 -0.57 1.62 2.28
C VAL A 64 -1.55 2.75 2.03
N GLU A 65 -1.26 3.59 1.02
CA GLU A 65 -2.03 4.80 0.77
C GLU A 65 -3.42 4.52 0.22
N GLY A 66 -3.52 3.59 -0.76
CA GLY A 66 -4.71 3.45 -1.58
C GLY A 66 -5.17 2.02 -1.83
N GLU A 67 -6.23 1.94 -2.62
CA GLU A 67 -6.91 0.68 -2.94
C GLU A 67 -6.09 -0.21 -3.86
N THR A 68 -5.28 0.36 -4.75
CA THR A 68 -4.47 -0.41 -5.71
C THR A 68 -3.38 -1.20 -4.98
N GLU A 69 -2.68 -0.56 -4.05
CA GLU A 69 -1.70 -1.20 -3.16
C GLU A 69 -2.36 -2.27 -2.30
N TYR A 70 -3.48 -1.91 -1.67
CA TYR A 70 -4.24 -2.83 -0.83
C TYR A 70 -4.65 -4.09 -1.60
N GLY A 71 -5.15 -3.94 -2.82
CA GLY A 71 -5.56 -5.06 -3.67
C GLY A 71 -4.41 -5.97 -4.10
N SER A 72 -3.17 -5.43 -4.22
CA SER A 72 -2.03 -6.15 -4.79
C SER A 72 -1.11 -6.80 -3.76
N PHE A 73 -0.88 -6.16 -2.59
CA PHE A 73 0.18 -6.54 -1.66
C PHE A 73 0.06 -7.96 -1.12
N GLY A 74 -1.16 -8.45 -0.86
CA GLY A 74 -1.36 -9.84 -0.43
C GLY A 74 -0.91 -10.86 -1.49
N TYR A 75 -1.13 -10.55 -2.77
CA TYR A 75 -0.67 -11.39 -3.87
C TYR A 75 0.84 -11.29 -4.08
N PHE A 76 1.41 -10.09 -3.99
CA PHE A 76 2.87 -9.92 -4.06
C PHE A 76 3.58 -10.69 -2.94
N ALA A 77 3.05 -10.61 -1.72
CA ALA A 77 3.57 -11.39 -0.60
C ALA A 77 3.56 -12.90 -0.92
N LYS A 78 2.44 -13.43 -1.40
CA LYS A 78 2.32 -14.84 -1.80
C LYS A 78 3.32 -15.21 -2.90
N THR A 79 3.50 -14.38 -3.91
CA THR A 79 4.48 -14.58 -5.01
C THR A 79 5.92 -14.56 -4.48
N LEU A 80 6.20 -13.79 -3.43
CA LEU A 80 7.49 -13.74 -2.73
C LEU A 80 7.67 -14.88 -1.71
N GLY A 81 6.68 -15.78 -1.56
CA GLY A 81 6.72 -16.90 -0.61
C GLY A 81 6.33 -16.51 0.82
N VAL A 82 5.66 -15.38 1.00
CA VAL A 82 5.20 -14.87 2.30
C VAL A 82 3.68 -15.02 2.42
N ASN A 83 3.23 -15.63 3.52
CA ASN A 83 1.81 -15.70 3.87
C ASN A 83 1.54 -14.72 5.03
N PHE A 84 0.74 -13.69 4.79
CA PHE A 84 0.41 -12.68 5.80
C PHE A 84 -0.32 -13.27 7.01
N ASP A 85 -1.25 -14.19 6.80
CA ASP A 85 -2.01 -14.81 7.88
C ASP A 85 -1.08 -15.62 8.81
N TYR A 86 -0.17 -16.42 8.22
CA TYR A 86 0.83 -17.18 8.97
C TYR A 86 1.73 -16.30 9.84
N HIS A 87 2.14 -15.15 9.32
CA HIS A 87 2.98 -14.19 10.05
C HIS A 87 2.17 -13.26 10.96
N GLY A 88 0.84 -13.30 10.91
CA GLY A 88 -0.02 -12.36 11.65
C GLY A 88 0.18 -10.91 11.18
N ILE A 89 0.35 -10.69 9.88
CA ILE A 89 0.51 -9.36 9.28
C ILE A 89 -0.85 -8.88 8.80
N CYS A 90 -1.29 -7.71 9.29
CA CYS A 90 -2.49 -7.03 8.84
C CYS A 90 -2.13 -5.96 7.80
N LEU A 91 -2.80 -5.98 6.65
CA LEU A 91 -2.67 -4.97 5.60
C LEU A 91 -3.84 -3.98 5.71
N ILE A 92 -3.55 -2.69 5.79
CA ILE A 92 -4.56 -1.63 5.91
C ILE A 92 -4.42 -0.63 4.76
N ASN A 93 -5.55 -0.34 4.10
CA ASN A 93 -5.70 0.82 3.24
C ASN A 93 -5.97 2.06 4.11
N ALA A 94 -5.04 2.99 4.15
CA ALA A 94 -5.17 4.20 4.95
C ALA A 94 -6.10 5.26 4.32
N ARG A 95 -6.53 5.06 3.07
CA ARG A 95 -7.38 5.99 2.31
C ARG A 95 -6.79 7.40 2.20
N GLY A 96 -5.50 7.46 1.93
CA GLY A 96 -4.73 8.67 1.69
C GLY A 96 -3.50 8.81 2.58
N GLU A 97 -2.51 9.52 2.06
CA GLU A 97 -1.17 9.68 2.66
C GLU A 97 -1.20 10.21 4.09
N SER A 98 -2.02 11.25 4.33
CA SER A 98 -2.14 11.92 5.64
C SER A 98 -2.70 11.01 6.74
N SER A 99 -3.39 9.93 6.36
CA SER A 99 -3.99 8.96 7.27
C SER A 99 -2.98 7.93 7.77
N ILE A 100 -1.97 7.59 6.96
CA ILE A 100 -0.96 6.58 7.29
C ILE A 100 -0.30 6.89 8.63
N SER A 101 0.18 8.12 8.81
CA SER A 101 0.88 8.52 10.05
C SER A 101 -0.04 8.46 11.28
N LYS A 102 -1.30 8.83 11.12
CA LYS A 102 -2.29 8.83 12.21
C LYS A 102 -2.64 7.41 12.66
N ILE A 103 -2.91 6.51 11.70
CA ILE A 103 -3.17 5.09 11.97
C ILE A 103 -1.92 4.43 12.56
N ALA A 104 -0.72 4.71 12.02
CA ALA A 104 0.53 4.19 12.55
C ALA A 104 0.76 4.59 14.02
N GLN A 105 0.42 5.82 14.40
CA GLN A 105 0.48 6.27 15.79
C GLN A 105 -0.43 5.44 16.70
N LEU A 106 -1.68 5.19 16.28
CA LEU A 106 -2.62 4.41 17.05
C LEU A 106 -2.13 2.97 17.26
N VAL A 107 -1.80 2.26 16.19
CA VAL A 107 -1.40 0.84 16.30
C VAL A 107 -0.11 0.69 17.12
N ARG A 108 0.84 1.63 16.98
CA ARG A 108 2.07 1.65 17.80
C ARG A 108 1.80 1.91 19.27
N ARG A 109 0.80 2.72 19.64
CA ARG A 109 0.37 2.88 21.03
C ARG A 109 -0.19 1.59 21.62
N PHE A 110 -0.81 0.75 20.80
CA PHE A 110 -1.19 -0.61 21.17
C PHE A 110 -0.03 -1.63 21.08
N HIS A 111 1.22 -1.17 20.94
CA HIS A 111 2.40 -2.02 20.80
C HIS A 111 2.32 -2.99 19.62
N ILE A 112 1.81 -2.50 18.49
CA ILE A 112 1.82 -3.21 17.21
C ILE A 112 2.78 -2.50 16.28
N PRO A 113 3.85 -3.15 15.82
CA PRO A 113 4.75 -2.56 14.84
C PRO A 113 3.99 -2.19 13.56
N ALA A 114 4.33 -1.05 12.96
CA ALA A 114 3.73 -0.57 11.73
C ALA A 114 4.79 -0.23 10.69
N VAL A 115 4.71 -0.88 9.55
CA VAL A 115 5.46 -0.59 8.33
C VAL A 115 4.59 0.28 7.44
N CYS A 116 5.09 1.43 7.01
CA CYS A 116 4.35 2.40 6.21
C CYS A 116 4.97 2.51 4.82
N LEU A 117 4.15 2.45 3.78
CA LEU A 117 4.55 2.76 2.41
C LEU A 117 3.87 4.05 1.96
N TYR A 118 4.67 4.99 1.50
CA TYR A 118 4.23 6.26 0.91
C TYR A 118 4.66 6.36 -0.55
N ASP A 119 3.94 7.13 -1.32
CA ASP A 119 4.42 7.60 -2.60
C ASP A 119 5.64 8.52 -2.41
N ARG A 120 6.58 8.50 -3.35
CA ARG A 120 7.84 9.24 -3.24
C ARG A 120 7.66 10.76 -3.26
N ASP A 121 6.59 11.25 -3.87
CA ASP A 121 6.31 12.69 -3.96
C ASP A 121 6.07 13.36 -2.60
N VAL A 122 5.73 12.59 -1.56
CA VAL A 122 5.60 13.09 -0.19
C VAL A 122 6.83 12.86 0.70
N MET A 123 7.94 12.40 0.13
CA MET A 123 9.15 12.07 0.90
C MET A 123 9.69 13.24 1.72
N GLY A 124 9.49 14.49 1.25
CA GLY A 124 9.93 15.69 1.95
C GLY A 124 9.09 16.07 3.16
N THR A 125 7.87 15.56 3.27
CA THR A 125 6.90 15.89 4.33
C THR A 125 6.66 14.76 5.31
N ALA A 126 6.82 13.51 4.87
CA ALA A 126 6.63 12.34 5.71
C ALA A 126 7.77 12.18 6.74
N ARG A 127 7.39 11.88 7.99
CA ARG A 127 8.38 11.64 9.05
C ARG A 127 9.20 10.39 8.75
N GLN A 128 10.50 10.54 8.61
CA GLN A 128 11.45 9.44 8.40
C GLN A 128 11.54 8.54 9.63
N SER A 129 11.54 7.23 9.41
CA SER A 129 11.84 6.21 10.42
C SER A 129 12.29 4.92 9.74
N PRO A 130 12.92 3.97 10.44
CA PRO A 130 13.38 2.71 9.85
C PRO A 130 12.29 1.87 9.18
N TYR A 131 11.03 2.09 9.54
CA TYR A 131 9.87 1.35 9.03
C TYR A 131 8.94 2.21 8.17
N VAL A 132 9.45 3.34 7.67
CA VAL A 132 8.80 4.18 6.67
C VAL A 132 9.54 4.00 5.36
N PHE A 133 8.82 3.52 4.36
CA PHE A 133 9.31 3.24 3.02
C PHE A 133 8.63 4.17 2.03
N PHE A 134 9.32 4.40 0.93
CA PHE A 134 8.80 5.17 -0.20
C PHE A 134 8.91 4.33 -1.47
N THR A 135 8.03 4.59 -2.43
CA THR A 135 8.17 4.07 -3.79
C THR A 135 9.52 4.51 -4.37
N ASP A 136 10.10 3.68 -5.24
CA ASP A 136 11.39 4.00 -5.88
C ASP A 136 11.24 5.13 -6.92
N PHE A 137 10.04 5.27 -7.51
CA PHE A 137 9.64 6.37 -8.41
C PHE A 137 8.52 7.18 -7.78
N ILE A 138 7.91 8.09 -8.55
CA ILE A 138 6.98 9.12 -8.05
C ILE A 138 5.76 8.55 -7.31
N CYS A 139 5.30 7.35 -7.68
CA CYS A 139 4.17 6.68 -7.04
C CYS A 139 4.15 5.19 -7.38
N TYR A 140 3.24 4.45 -6.73
CA TYR A 140 3.02 3.02 -6.89
C TYR A 140 2.92 2.58 -8.35
N GLU A 141 2.07 3.22 -9.17
CA GLU A 141 1.85 2.80 -10.55
C GLU A 141 3.11 2.97 -11.41
N MET A 142 3.91 4.01 -11.14
CA MET A 142 5.17 4.20 -11.86
C MET A 142 6.19 3.14 -11.47
N ASP A 143 6.26 2.72 -10.21
CA ASP A 143 7.10 1.61 -9.76
C ASP A 143 6.74 0.32 -10.51
N VAL A 144 5.45 -0.01 -10.62
CA VAL A 144 4.97 -1.18 -11.36
C VAL A 144 5.36 -1.11 -12.83
N VAL A 145 5.09 0.01 -13.50
CA VAL A 145 5.43 0.17 -14.93
C VAL A 145 6.93 0.06 -15.17
N LYS A 146 7.73 0.75 -14.38
CA LYS A 146 9.19 0.73 -14.50
C LYS A 146 9.75 -0.67 -14.26
N SER A 147 9.28 -1.37 -13.22
CA SER A 147 9.71 -2.74 -12.94
C SER A 147 9.34 -3.69 -14.07
N CYS A 148 8.10 -3.66 -14.55
CA CYS A 148 7.67 -4.49 -15.67
C CYS A 148 8.49 -4.25 -16.93
N LEU A 149 8.65 -2.99 -17.35
CA LEU A 149 9.36 -2.66 -18.59
C LEU A 149 10.87 -2.93 -18.48
N ALA A 150 11.47 -2.85 -17.29
CA ALA A 150 12.87 -3.22 -17.09
C ALA A 150 13.13 -4.72 -17.29
N HIS A 151 12.18 -5.58 -16.90
CA HIS A 151 12.31 -7.04 -16.92
C HIS A 151 11.52 -7.72 -18.05
N ARG A 152 11.27 -7.01 -19.16
CA ARG A 152 10.49 -7.50 -20.32
C ARG A 152 9.06 -7.94 -19.96
N GLY A 153 8.52 -7.44 -18.88
CA GLY A 153 7.18 -7.77 -18.35
C GLY A 153 6.02 -7.02 -19.02
N ARG A 154 6.22 -6.44 -20.24
CA ARG A 154 5.13 -5.78 -20.98
C ARG A 154 3.91 -6.67 -21.13
N LYS A 155 4.10 -7.98 -21.37
CA LYS A 155 2.98 -8.93 -21.48
C LYS A 155 2.12 -8.99 -20.21
N ALA A 156 2.72 -8.85 -19.02
CA ALA A 156 1.97 -8.82 -17.76
C ALA A 156 1.09 -7.56 -17.68
N LEU A 157 1.61 -6.40 -18.09
CA LEU A 157 0.81 -5.17 -18.18
C LEU A 157 -0.32 -5.29 -19.21
N ASP A 158 -0.03 -5.84 -20.40
CA ASP A 158 -1.03 -6.06 -21.46
C ASP A 158 -2.13 -7.02 -20.98
N GLN A 159 -1.78 -8.05 -20.20
CA GLN A 159 -2.74 -8.97 -19.58
C GLN A 159 -3.63 -8.26 -18.57
N VAL A 160 -3.05 -7.47 -17.67
CA VAL A 160 -3.82 -6.66 -16.70
C VAL A 160 -4.84 -5.77 -17.41
N ILE A 161 -4.45 -5.14 -18.51
CA ILE A 161 -5.33 -4.27 -19.29
C ILE A 161 -6.42 -5.08 -19.99
N GLY A 162 -6.06 -6.25 -20.55
CA GLY A 162 -7.01 -7.15 -21.20
C GLY A 162 -8.03 -7.76 -20.23
N ASP A 163 -7.64 -8.01 -18.99
CA ASP A 163 -8.52 -8.52 -17.94
C ASP A 163 -9.53 -7.45 -17.43
N MET A 164 -9.30 -6.17 -17.79
CA MET A 164 -10.17 -5.03 -17.44
C MET A 164 -11.04 -4.62 -18.64
N GLU A 165 -12.00 -5.47 -18.99
CA GLU A 165 -12.85 -5.32 -20.19
C GLU A 165 -13.50 -3.94 -20.31
N ASP A 166 -14.03 -3.39 -19.20
CA ASP A 166 -14.71 -2.10 -19.17
C ASP A 166 -13.77 -0.90 -19.40
N ALA A 167 -12.50 -1.02 -19.04
CA ALA A 167 -11.53 0.07 -19.20
C ALA A 167 -10.91 0.11 -20.61
N GLY A 168 -10.82 -1.03 -21.28
CA GLY A 168 -10.21 -1.15 -22.61
C GLY A 168 -8.75 -0.70 -22.67
N ASP A 169 -8.16 -0.67 -23.87
CA ASP A 169 -6.76 -0.31 -24.11
C ASP A 169 -6.54 1.18 -24.48
N ALA A 170 -7.59 2.00 -24.43
CA ALA A 170 -7.53 3.40 -24.87
C ALA A 170 -7.04 4.33 -23.74
N VAL A 171 -5.96 5.07 -24.03
CA VAL A 171 -5.50 6.19 -23.18
C VAL A 171 -6.02 7.49 -23.77
N ASN A 172 -7.11 7.98 -23.19
CA ASN A 172 -7.80 9.18 -23.66
C ASN A 172 -7.18 10.47 -23.08
N THR A 173 -7.66 11.61 -23.57
CA THR A 173 -7.17 12.93 -23.14
C THR A 173 -7.29 13.17 -21.62
N SER A 174 -8.31 12.61 -20.96
CA SER A 174 -8.48 12.76 -19.50
C SER A 174 -7.38 12.03 -18.73
N LEU A 175 -7.06 10.78 -19.12
CA LEU A 175 -5.99 9.99 -18.51
C LEU A 175 -4.62 10.64 -18.74
N ILE A 176 -4.37 11.13 -19.96
CA ILE A 176 -3.13 11.85 -20.30
C ILE A 176 -2.98 13.10 -19.45
N LYS A 177 -4.05 13.87 -19.30
CA LYS A 177 -4.03 15.11 -18.48
C LYS A 177 -3.71 14.82 -17.02
N LYS A 178 -4.33 13.78 -16.45
CA LYS A 178 -4.07 13.36 -15.05
C LYS A 178 -2.62 12.91 -14.87
N ALA A 179 -2.12 12.05 -15.76
CA ALA A 179 -0.77 11.54 -15.71
C ALA A 179 0.27 12.64 -15.94
N GLY A 180 0.04 13.50 -16.94
CA GLY A 180 0.92 14.63 -17.22
C GLY A 180 1.02 15.60 -16.05
N ALA A 181 -0.10 15.90 -15.37
CA ALA A 181 -0.11 16.73 -14.17
C ALA A 181 0.71 16.09 -13.03
N LYS A 182 0.56 14.78 -12.79
CA LYS A 182 1.35 14.05 -11.78
C LYS A 182 2.85 14.07 -12.08
N LEU A 183 3.23 14.02 -13.36
CA LEU A 183 4.63 14.01 -13.80
C LEU A 183 5.21 15.41 -14.07
N GLY A 184 4.43 16.49 -13.91
CA GLY A 184 4.86 17.86 -14.22
C GLY A 184 5.09 18.12 -15.71
N LEU A 185 4.44 17.36 -16.62
CA LEU A 185 4.63 17.50 -18.05
C LEU A 185 3.78 18.64 -18.64
N PRO A 186 4.26 19.28 -19.72
CA PRO A 186 3.47 20.28 -20.45
C PRO A 186 2.15 19.71 -21.00
N LYS A 187 1.11 20.55 -21.05
CA LYS A 187 -0.16 20.15 -21.64
C LYS A 187 0.01 19.80 -23.12
N GLY A 188 -0.61 18.69 -23.55
CA GLY A 188 -0.59 18.27 -24.96
C GLY A 188 0.71 17.62 -25.43
N TYR A 189 1.62 17.28 -24.52
CA TYR A 189 2.88 16.61 -24.86
C TYR A 189 2.66 15.23 -25.50
N TYR A 190 1.66 14.49 -25.03
CA TYR A 190 1.28 13.18 -25.57
C TYR A 190 -0.15 13.20 -26.12
N PRO A 191 -0.40 12.72 -27.36
CA PRO A 191 -1.74 12.58 -27.93
C PRO A 191 -2.46 11.33 -27.40
N PRO A 192 -3.82 11.24 -27.49
CA PRO A 192 -4.57 10.03 -27.22
C PRO A 192 -4.12 8.86 -28.09
N VAL A 193 -4.07 7.65 -27.49
CA VAL A 193 -3.59 6.44 -28.21
C VAL A 193 -4.24 5.18 -27.64
N LYS A 194 -4.28 4.12 -28.44
CA LYS A 194 -4.49 2.76 -27.95
C LYS A 194 -3.14 2.13 -27.62
N LEU A 195 -3.01 1.49 -26.46
CA LEU A 195 -1.73 0.93 -25.97
C LEU A 195 -1.08 -0.05 -26.97
N LYS A 196 -1.89 -0.84 -27.68
CA LYS A 196 -1.41 -1.74 -28.74
C LYS A 196 -0.73 -1.05 -29.91
N ASN A 197 -1.03 0.23 -30.14
CA ASN A 197 -0.47 1.01 -31.27
C ASN A 197 0.84 1.71 -30.91
N ILE A 198 1.31 1.62 -29.65
CA ILE A 198 2.55 2.25 -29.25
C ILE A 198 3.74 1.44 -29.78
N ASN A 199 4.67 2.13 -30.43
CA ASN A 199 5.90 1.50 -30.90
C ASN A 199 6.65 0.83 -29.74
N PRO A 200 6.89 -0.50 -29.79
CA PRO A 200 7.58 -1.23 -28.73
C PRO A 200 9.01 -0.74 -28.43
N ARG A 201 9.63 -0.05 -29.37
CA ARG A 201 10.98 0.52 -29.23
C ARG A 201 10.98 1.89 -28.56
N ASN A 202 9.85 2.56 -28.50
CA ASN A 202 9.73 3.87 -27.82
C ASN A 202 9.43 3.65 -26.33
N ARG A 203 10.50 3.45 -25.55
CA ARG A 203 10.40 3.15 -24.11
C ARG A 203 9.74 4.28 -23.31
N GLU A 204 10.05 5.53 -23.63
CA GLU A 204 9.49 6.69 -22.96
C GLU A 204 7.95 6.76 -23.14
N ALA A 205 7.49 6.58 -24.40
CA ALA A 205 6.06 6.53 -24.68
C ALA A 205 5.39 5.34 -23.97
N LEU A 206 6.01 4.15 -23.97
CA LEU A 206 5.48 3.01 -23.24
C LEU A 206 5.34 3.33 -21.75
N GLU A 207 6.39 3.84 -21.09
CA GLU A 207 6.36 4.20 -19.68
C GLU A 207 5.24 5.20 -19.40
N PHE A 208 5.13 6.27 -20.19
CA PHE A 208 4.08 7.28 -20.00
C PHE A 208 2.67 6.71 -20.19
N TYR A 209 2.40 5.99 -21.25
CA TYR A 209 1.04 5.55 -21.55
C TYR A 209 0.56 4.42 -20.64
N TYR A 210 1.41 3.46 -20.28
CA TYR A 210 1.07 2.45 -19.26
C TYR A 210 0.85 3.09 -17.90
N PHE A 211 1.68 4.07 -17.54
CA PHE A 211 1.47 4.85 -16.32
C PHE A 211 0.14 5.60 -16.37
N ALA A 212 -0.16 6.31 -17.46
CA ALA A 212 -1.40 7.07 -17.60
C ALA A 212 -2.63 6.17 -17.48
N TRP A 213 -2.57 4.97 -18.06
CA TRP A 213 -3.64 4.00 -17.95
C TRP A 213 -3.82 3.50 -16.51
N LEU A 214 -2.76 3.03 -15.86
CA LEU A 214 -2.82 2.53 -14.48
C LEU A 214 -3.24 3.63 -13.50
N TYR A 215 -2.61 4.80 -13.58
CA TYR A 215 -2.88 5.93 -12.71
C TYR A 215 -4.31 6.47 -12.85
N GLY A 216 -4.89 6.36 -14.02
CA GLY A 216 -6.25 6.79 -14.29
C GLY A 216 -7.33 5.77 -13.89
N ASN A 217 -6.97 4.49 -13.79
CA ASN A 217 -7.87 3.38 -13.48
C ASN A 217 -7.57 2.73 -12.11
N LYS A 218 -7.09 3.52 -11.14
CA LYS A 218 -6.81 3.05 -9.78
C LYS A 218 -8.00 2.34 -9.14
N GLY A 219 -7.70 1.37 -8.28
CA GLY A 219 -8.72 0.70 -7.48
C GLY A 219 -8.31 -0.72 -7.07
N VAL A 220 -9.07 -1.31 -6.15
CA VAL A 220 -8.79 -2.62 -5.58
C VAL A 220 -8.77 -3.74 -6.63
N ILE A 221 -9.61 -3.65 -7.66
CA ILE A 221 -9.67 -4.66 -8.73
C ILE A 221 -8.40 -4.62 -9.59
N ILE A 222 -7.96 -3.43 -9.99
CA ILE A 222 -6.67 -3.26 -10.70
C ILE A 222 -5.52 -3.79 -9.85
N GLY A 223 -5.47 -3.44 -8.57
CA GLY A 223 -4.46 -3.95 -7.64
C GLY A 223 -4.45 -5.48 -7.57
N ARG A 224 -5.62 -6.10 -7.44
CA ARG A 224 -5.77 -7.55 -7.43
C ARG A 224 -5.29 -8.19 -8.73
N THR A 225 -5.63 -7.61 -9.88
CA THR A 225 -5.22 -8.12 -11.19
C THR A 225 -3.71 -8.00 -11.38
N LEU A 226 -3.12 -6.85 -11.02
CA LEU A 226 -1.66 -6.67 -10.96
C LEU A 226 -0.99 -7.72 -10.06
N GLY A 227 -1.52 -7.90 -8.85
CA GLY A 227 -0.98 -8.86 -7.89
C GLY A 227 -0.95 -10.30 -8.40
N LYS A 228 -1.95 -10.69 -9.20
CA LYS A 228 -2.03 -12.03 -9.80
C LYS A 228 -1.14 -12.20 -11.03
N SER A 229 -0.93 -11.13 -11.80
CA SER A 229 -0.25 -11.18 -13.11
C SER A 229 1.26 -10.98 -13.01
N LEU A 230 1.75 -10.34 -11.92
CA LEU A 230 3.17 -10.07 -11.77
C LEU A 230 3.92 -11.25 -11.15
N GLY A 231 4.87 -11.81 -11.89
CA GLY A 231 5.85 -12.76 -11.38
C GLY A 231 6.84 -12.09 -10.42
N LYS A 232 7.59 -12.90 -9.68
CA LYS A 232 8.51 -12.45 -8.63
C LYS A 232 9.50 -11.37 -9.09
N GLU A 233 10.03 -11.52 -10.30
CA GLU A 233 11.00 -10.60 -10.91
C GLU A 233 10.39 -9.26 -11.35
N LEU A 234 9.06 -9.19 -11.45
CA LEU A 234 8.33 -8.00 -11.85
C LEU A 234 7.82 -7.17 -10.66
N ILE A 235 7.87 -7.74 -9.44
CA ILE A 235 7.46 -7.02 -8.24
C ILE A 235 8.47 -5.90 -7.95
N PRO A 236 8.03 -4.65 -7.81
CA PRO A 236 8.93 -3.54 -7.50
C PRO A 236 9.75 -3.78 -6.24
N PRO A 237 11.06 -3.46 -6.24
CA PRO A 237 11.93 -3.67 -5.08
C PRO A 237 11.44 -2.99 -3.81
N ALA A 238 10.85 -1.79 -3.91
CA ALA A 238 10.27 -1.10 -2.76
C ALA A 238 9.22 -1.95 -2.05
N PHE A 239 8.33 -2.62 -2.80
CA PHE A 239 7.26 -3.43 -2.23
C PHE A 239 7.81 -4.70 -1.57
N ALA A 240 8.80 -5.33 -2.19
CA ALA A 240 9.49 -6.47 -1.57
C ALA A 240 10.16 -6.07 -0.24
N ARG A 241 10.80 -4.89 -0.16
CA ARG A 241 11.38 -4.37 1.09
C ARG A 241 10.34 -4.17 2.19
N VAL A 242 9.17 -3.61 1.86
CA VAL A 242 8.05 -3.42 2.80
C VAL A 242 7.57 -4.75 3.36
N ILE A 243 7.32 -5.74 2.48
CA ILE A 243 6.85 -7.07 2.88
C ILE A 243 7.88 -7.76 3.77
N GLN A 244 9.17 -7.72 3.40
CA GLN A 244 10.25 -8.31 4.20
C GLN A 244 10.41 -7.63 5.56
N ALA A 245 10.28 -6.30 5.63
CA ALA A 245 10.32 -5.56 6.90
C ALA A 245 9.18 -5.98 7.83
N ALA A 246 7.96 -6.14 7.30
CA ALA A 246 6.83 -6.61 8.09
C ALA A 246 7.02 -8.04 8.62
N VAL A 247 7.59 -8.95 7.81
CA VAL A 247 7.95 -10.31 8.24
C VAL A 247 8.95 -10.27 9.39
N ARG A 248 10.05 -9.50 9.26
CA ARG A 248 11.04 -9.37 10.34
C ARG A 248 10.41 -8.89 11.65
N LEU A 249 9.58 -7.85 11.58
CA LEU A 249 8.90 -7.31 12.76
C LEU A 249 7.89 -8.29 13.38
N SER A 250 7.17 -9.06 12.55
CA SER A 250 6.20 -10.05 13.04
C SER A 250 6.85 -11.23 13.77
N CYS A 251 8.10 -11.53 13.44
CA CYS A 251 8.87 -12.60 14.10
C CYS A 251 9.58 -12.15 15.40
N GLY A 252 9.42 -10.91 15.83
CA GLY A 252 10.05 -10.38 17.05
C GLY A 252 11.54 -10.10 16.92
N SER A 253 12.07 -10.02 15.68
CA SER A 253 13.45 -9.60 15.43
C SER A 253 13.54 -8.08 15.48
N SER A 254 13.59 -7.51 16.69
CA SER A 254 14.10 -6.15 16.87
C SER A 254 15.56 -6.17 16.41
N GLU A 255 15.90 -5.37 15.41
CA GLU A 255 17.31 -5.10 15.12
C GLU A 255 17.94 -4.53 16.40
N LYS A 256 18.93 -5.27 16.94
CA LYS A 256 19.83 -4.80 17.97
C LYS A 256 20.81 -3.81 17.37
#